data_56f5eab939be95a12c3437c8754b63fb
#
_entry.id   56f5eab939be95a12c3437c8754b63fb
#
_cell.length_a   1.000
_cell.length_b   1.000
_cell.length_c   1.000
_cell.angle_alpha   90.00
_cell.angle_beta   90.00
_cell.angle_gamma   90.00
#
_symmetry.space_group_name_H-M   'P 1'
#
loop_
_entity.id
_entity.type
_entity.pdbx_description
1 polymer ?
#
loop_
_entity_poly.entity_id
_entity_poly.type
_entity_poly.pdbx_seq_one_letter_code
_entity_poly.pdbx_strand_id
1 'polypeptide(L)'
;LKGLLSQIAMLESVKYPLEFFTTGTELVVGAIYAAPKATAQAMAARITKELGEMVEMQQLPGNEKDPNETFAVLCQKSEYEKVQETAAEFGAARIDVPKDFLLTAAAEKEALTSEISGLEAKEEELIKELAGSADEGLDMARNYGDYWTILRNRLEAMETGVPTEEVLIWEFWVPKSLMKKVEYTVEAYS
;
A
#
# COMPACT_ATOMS: atom_id res chain seq x y z
N LEU A 1 2.10 5.86 1.50
CA LEU A 1 3.12 6.42 2.40
C LEU A 1 4.52 6.45 1.77
N LYS A 2 5.04 5.34 1.20
CA LYS A 2 6.38 5.32 0.56
C LYS A 2 6.52 6.33 -0.59
N GLY A 3 5.45 6.57 -1.36
CA GLY A 3 5.39 7.62 -2.40
C GLY A 3 5.47 9.04 -1.82
N LEU A 4 4.81 9.28 -0.70
CA LEU A 4 4.88 10.57 0.02
C LEU A 4 6.27 10.82 0.59
N LEU A 5 6.92 9.78 1.11
CA LEU A 5 8.30 9.87 1.63
C LEU A 5 9.29 10.33 0.54
N SER A 6 9.13 9.85 -0.71
CA SER A 6 9.97 10.28 -1.82
C SER A 6 9.72 11.74 -2.23
N GLN A 7 8.48 12.22 -2.13
CA GLN A 7 8.15 13.63 -2.36
C GLN A 7 8.73 14.54 -1.29
N ILE A 8 8.64 14.16 -0.01
CA ILE A 8 9.25 14.93 1.09
C ILE A 8 10.76 14.99 0.98
N ALA A 9 11.41 13.92 0.51
CA ALA A 9 12.87 13.94 0.35
C ALA A 9 13.35 15.03 -0.60
N MET A 10 12.55 15.42 -1.61
CA MET A 10 12.85 16.55 -2.49
C MET A 10 12.72 17.90 -1.76
N LEU A 11 11.88 17.96 -0.73
CA LEU A 11 11.57 19.15 0.03
C LEU A 11 12.41 19.32 1.29
N GLU A 12 13.27 18.32 1.61
CA GLU A 12 14.06 18.29 2.85
C GLU A 12 14.97 19.51 3.02
N SER A 13 15.39 20.11 1.91
CA SER A 13 16.20 21.32 1.90
C SER A 13 15.41 22.64 2.05
N VAL A 14 14.06 22.57 2.02
CA VAL A 14 13.21 23.73 2.25
C VAL A 14 13.33 24.15 3.71
N LYS A 15 13.74 25.41 3.91
CA LYS A 15 13.99 25.97 5.27
C LYS A 15 12.70 26.36 6.00
N TYR A 16 11.59 26.45 5.29
CA TYR A 16 10.31 26.94 5.80
C TYR A 16 9.35 25.80 6.09
N PRO A 17 8.40 26.00 7.02
CA PRO A 17 7.29 25.06 7.21
C PRO A 17 6.51 24.84 5.91
N LEU A 18 6.14 23.60 5.66
CA LEU A 18 5.40 23.21 4.44
C LEU A 18 3.98 23.80 4.41
N GLU A 19 3.47 24.25 5.56
CA GLU A 19 2.21 24.98 5.67
C GLU A 19 2.15 26.20 4.73
N PHE A 20 3.25 26.92 4.55
CA PHE A 20 3.30 28.08 3.64
C PHE A 20 3.06 27.66 2.17
N PHE A 21 3.42 26.44 1.81
CA PHE A 21 3.31 25.90 0.45
C PHE A 21 2.00 25.14 0.20
N THR A 22 1.23 24.88 1.26
CA THR A 22 -0.05 24.16 1.18
C THR A 22 -1.23 25.12 1.24
N THR A 23 -1.42 25.76 2.37
CA THR A 23 -2.55 26.66 2.64
C THR A 23 -2.14 28.13 2.59
N GLY A 24 -0.85 28.41 2.85
CA GLY A 24 -0.36 29.76 3.05
C GLY A 24 -0.93 30.42 4.32
N THR A 25 -0.53 31.64 4.56
CA THR A 25 -1.09 32.50 5.61
C THR A 25 -1.92 33.62 4.99
N GLU A 26 -2.48 34.52 5.83
CA GLU A 26 -3.20 35.71 5.33
C GLU A 26 -2.29 36.63 4.52
N LEU A 27 -1.00 36.70 4.81
CA LEU A 27 -0.03 37.61 4.24
C LEU A 27 0.96 36.97 3.27
N VAL A 28 1.35 35.72 3.52
CA VAL A 28 2.43 35.02 2.81
C VAL A 28 1.93 33.71 2.22
N VAL A 29 2.28 33.47 0.97
CA VAL A 29 1.99 32.23 0.25
C VAL A 29 3.28 31.71 -0.37
N GLY A 30 3.48 30.40 -0.29
CA GLY A 30 4.57 29.71 -0.94
C GLY A 30 4.11 28.87 -2.13
N ALA A 31 5.01 28.68 -3.07
CA ALA A 31 4.85 27.71 -4.15
C ALA A 31 6.18 27.06 -4.50
N ILE A 32 6.11 25.85 -4.98
CA ILE A 32 7.30 25.12 -5.47
C ILE A 32 7.16 24.97 -6.98
N TYR A 33 8.19 25.38 -7.69
CA TYR A 33 8.22 25.34 -9.15
C TYR A 33 9.39 24.48 -9.65
N ALA A 34 9.11 23.64 -10.62
CA ALA A 34 10.12 22.96 -11.41
C ALA A 34 10.26 23.68 -12.77
N ALA A 35 11.40 24.32 -13.02
CA ALA A 35 11.69 25.05 -14.24
C ALA A 35 12.75 24.30 -15.06
N PRO A 36 12.65 24.29 -16.41
CA PRO A 36 13.71 23.75 -17.25
C PRO A 36 15.05 24.44 -16.98
N LYS A 37 16.15 23.67 -16.87
CA LYS A 37 17.51 24.22 -16.58
C LYS A 37 17.90 25.39 -17.45
N ALA A 38 17.46 25.37 -18.72
CA ALA A 38 17.78 26.43 -19.67
C ALA A 38 17.14 27.80 -19.32
N THR A 39 16.00 27.81 -18.64
CA THR A 39 15.22 29.01 -18.32
C THR A 39 15.15 29.30 -16.82
N ALA A 40 15.56 28.38 -15.99
CA ALA A 40 15.46 28.43 -14.53
C ALA A 40 16.12 29.68 -13.92
N GLN A 41 17.36 29.98 -14.30
CA GLN A 41 18.09 31.14 -13.80
C GLN A 41 17.51 32.47 -14.29
N ALA A 42 17.03 32.51 -15.56
CA ALA A 42 16.39 33.68 -16.11
C ALA A 42 15.06 33.96 -15.40
N MET A 43 14.26 32.94 -15.10
CA MET A 43 13.05 33.01 -14.28
C MET A 43 13.35 33.58 -12.89
N ALA A 44 14.35 33.02 -12.20
CA ALA A 44 14.73 33.46 -10.86
C ALA A 44 15.18 34.95 -10.85
N ALA A 45 16.01 35.33 -11.80
CA ALA A 45 16.48 36.69 -11.94
C ALA A 45 15.35 37.70 -12.22
N ARG A 46 14.38 37.30 -13.06
CA ARG A 46 13.22 38.16 -13.38
C ARG A 46 12.28 38.34 -12.17
N ILE A 47 11.93 37.24 -11.49
CA ILE A 47 11.09 37.31 -10.29
C ILE A 47 11.73 38.20 -9.23
N THR A 48 13.04 37.99 -8.95
CA THR A 48 13.76 38.77 -7.96
C THR A 48 13.86 40.24 -8.37
N LYS A 49 14.03 40.53 -9.67
CA LYS A 49 14.12 41.94 -10.18
C LYS A 49 12.78 42.64 -10.08
N GLU A 50 11.67 41.99 -10.37
CA GLU A 50 10.33 42.62 -10.41
C GLU A 50 9.74 42.79 -9.01
N LEU A 51 9.97 41.84 -8.10
CA LEU A 51 9.35 41.80 -6.77
C LEU A 51 10.28 42.18 -5.62
N GLY A 52 11.60 42.20 -5.85
CA GLY A 52 12.59 42.66 -4.89
C GLY A 52 12.49 41.95 -3.54
N GLU A 53 12.31 42.74 -2.47
CA GLU A 53 12.23 42.21 -1.10
C GLU A 53 10.90 41.51 -0.75
N MET A 54 9.91 41.57 -1.65
CA MET A 54 8.59 40.96 -1.42
C MET A 54 8.56 39.46 -1.77
N VAL A 55 9.65 38.91 -2.33
CA VAL A 55 9.82 37.52 -2.68
C VAL A 55 11.10 36.97 -2.12
N GLU A 56 11.02 35.81 -1.52
CA GLU A 56 12.18 35.00 -1.15
C GLU A 56 12.18 33.71 -1.97
N MET A 57 13.32 33.46 -2.62
CA MET A 57 13.47 32.31 -3.49
C MET A 57 14.66 31.46 -3.03
N GLN A 58 14.41 30.17 -2.88
CA GLN A 58 15.43 29.19 -2.54
C GLN A 58 15.50 28.15 -3.65
N GLN A 59 16.67 27.99 -4.27
CA GLN A 59 16.92 26.87 -5.16
C GLN A 59 17.10 25.60 -4.31
N LEU A 60 16.33 24.55 -4.66
CA LEU A 60 16.43 23.26 -4.01
C LEU A 60 17.47 22.38 -4.72
N PRO A 61 18.20 21.53 -3.98
CA PRO A 61 19.15 20.60 -4.59
C PRO A 61 18.38 19.62 -5.48
N GLY A 62 18.70 19.65 -6.77
CA GLY A 62 18.16 18.73 -7.78
C GLY A 62 19.13 17.59 -8.07
N ASN A 63 18.63 16.54 -8.69
CA ASN A 63 19.47 15.49 -9.24
C ASN A 63 20.12 16.01 -10.54
N GLU A 64 21.43 15.79 -10.71
CA GLU A 64 22.15 16.24 -11.94
C GLU A 64 21.51 15.72 -13.24
N LYS A 65 20.85 14.57 -13.15
CA LYS A 65 20.18 13.91 -14.29
C LYS A 65 18.78 14.48 -14.58
N ASP A 66 18.23 15.31 -13.67
CA ASP A 66 16.91 15.88 -13.86
C ASP A 66 17.01 17.06 -14.86
N PRO A 67 16.15 17.14 -15.87
CA PRO A 67 16.14 18.24 -16.84
C PRO A 67 15.66 19.56 -16.21
N ASN A 68 15.04 19.51 -15.04
CA ASN A 68 14.48 20.65 -14.35
C ASN A 68 15.27 21.02 -13.10
N GLU A 69 15.24 22.29 -12.75
CA GLU A 69 15.65 22.84 -11.46
C GLU A 69 14.42 23.20 -10.64
N THR A 70 14.46 22.92 -9.34
CA THR A 70 13.35 23.15 -8.43
C THR A 70 13.63 24.36 -7.55
N PHE A 71 12.63 25.22 -7.42
CA PHE A 71 12.68 26.43 -6.59
C PHE A 71 11.52 26.45 -5.61
N ALA A 72 11.80 26.75 -4.35
CA ALA A 72 10.81 27.14 -3.37
C ALA A 72 10.71 28.67 -3.38
N VAL A 73 9.54 29.20 -3.60
CA VAL A 73 9.27 30.64 -3.69
C VAL A 73 8.28 31.00 -2.60
N LEU A 74 8.65 31.97 -1.77
CA LEU A 74 7.75 32.59 -0.80
C LEU A 74 7.52 34.04 -1.22
N CYS A 75 6.28 34.46 -1.28
CA CYS A 75 5.92 35.84 -1.64
C CYS A 75 4.72 36.35 -0.84
N GLN A 76 4.53 37.66 -0.84
CA GLN A 76 3.29 38.21 -0.33
C GLN A 76 2.12 37.76 -1.20
N LYS A 77 0.98 37.52 -0.59
CA LYS A 77 -0.22 37.03 -1.26
C LYS A 77 -0.70 37.94 -2.40
N SER A 78 -0.50 39.25 -2.26
CA SER A 78 -0.80 40.24 -3.31
C SER A 78 0.03 40.06 -4.58
N GLU A 79 1.24 39.52 -4.46
CA GLU A 79 2.17 39.37 -5.57
C GLU A 79 2.19 37.96 -6.15
N TYR A 80 1.42 37.04 -5.55
CA TYR A 80 1.43 35.64 -5.93
C TYR A 80 1.02 35.39 -7.39
N GLU A 81 0.02 36.13 -7.89
CA GLU A 81 -0.42 36.03 -9.30
C GLU A 81 0.72 36.37 -10.27
N LYS A 82 1.49 37.43 -9.98
CA LYS A 82 2.65 37.82 -10.81
C LYS A 82 3.75 36.75 -10.81
N VAL A 83 4.00 36.15 -9.65
CA VAL A 83 4.95 35.02 -9.55
C VAL A 83 4.48 33.87 -10.42
N GLN A 84 3.20 33.54 -10.36
CA GLN A 84 2.61 32.45 -11.13
C GLN A 84 2.66 32.71 -12.65
N GLU A 85 2.32 33.94 -13.08
CA GLU A 85 2.40 34.34 -14.47
C GLU A 85 3.85 34.28 -14.99
N THR A 86 4.78 34.87 -14.24
CA THR A 86 6.20 34.82 -14.62
C THR A 86 6.72 33.39 -14.68
N ALA A 87 6.39 32.55 -13.71
CA ALA A 87 6.80 31.14 -13.73
C ALA A 87 6.25 30.38 -14.95
N ALA A 88 4.99 30.63 -15.31
CA ALA A 88 4.35 30.06 -16.50
C ALA A 88 5.01 30.53 -17.82
N GLU A 89 5.41 31.81 -17.94
CA GLU A 89 6.12 32.32 -19.10
C GLU A 89 7.44 31.60 -19.38
N PHE A 90 8.12 31.16 -18.31
CA PHE A 90 9.37 30.39 -18.42
C PHE A 90 9.17 28.86 -18.49
N GLY A 91 7.91 28.41 -18.58
CA GLY A 91 7.57 26.99 -18.68
C GLY A 91 7.78 26.22 -17.37
N ALA A 92 7.77 26.90 -16.23
CA ALA A 92 7.88 26.24 -14.94
C ALA A 92 6.55 25.60 -14.54
N ALA A 93 6.62 24.34 -14.09
CA ALA A 93 5.48 23.62 -13.57
C ALA A 93 5.42 23.73 -12.05
N ARG A 94 4.23 24.01 -11.50
CA ARG A 94 4.02 23.99 -10.06
C ARG A 94 4.02 22.57 -9.55
N ILE A 95 4.73 22.33 -8.45
CA ILE A 95 4.72 21.08 -7.69
C ILE A 95 3.77 21.27 -6.51
N ASP A 96 2.71 20.46 -6.46
CA ASP A 96 1.76 20.50 -5.35
C ASP A 96 2.31 19.75 -4.14
N VAL A 97 2.29 20.43 -2.99
CA VAL A 97 2.63 19.83 -1.69
C VAL A 97 1.33 19.28 -1.08
N PRO A 98 1.32 18.04 -0.56
CA PRO A 98 0.15 17.49 0.11
C PRO A 98 -0.33 18.39 1.25
N LYS A 99 -1.65 18.61 1.33
CA LYS A 99 -2.26 19.56 2.27
C LYS A 99 -2.10 19.15 3.75
N ASP A 100 -1.80 17.89 4.00
CA ASP A 100 -1.64 17.34 5.33
C ASP A 100 -0.25 17.62 5.94
N PHE A 101 0.67 18.19 5.15
CA PHE A 101 2.01 18.54 5.60
C PHE A 101 2.02 19.97 6.13
N LEU A 102 2.09 20.09 7.45
CA LEU A 102 2.06 21.37 8.16
C LEU A 102 3.39 21.74 8.79
N LEU A 103 4.23 20.72 9.06
CA LEU A 103 5.51 20.91 9.72
C LEU A 103 6.66 21.14 8.73
N THR A 104 7.89 21.17 9.21
CA THR A 104 9.06 21.15 8.33
C THR A 104 9.20 19.79 7.65
N ALA A 105 9.81 19.78 6.47
CA ALA A 105 9.99 18.53 5.72
C ALA A 105 10.75 17.45 6.50
N ALA A 106 11.69 17.85 7.36
CA ALA A 106 12.43 16.93 8.23
C ALA A 106 11.52 16.26 9.27
N ALA A 107 10.64 17.03 9.93
CA ALA A 107 9.71 16.52 10.93
C ALA A 107 8.64 15.61 10.31
N GLU A 108 8.12 15.98 9.15
CA GLU A 108 7.16 15.15 8.40
C GLU A 108 7.81 13.83 7.92
N LYS A 109 9.06 13.88 7.49
CA LYS A 109 9.82 12.68 7.11
C LYS A 109 9.99 11.71 8.28
N GLU A 110 10.35 12.24 9.46
CA GLU A 110 10.49 11.44 10.68
C GLU A 110 9.16 10.80 11.09
N ALA A 111 8.07 11.56 11.08
CA ALA A 111 6.73 11.07 11.37
C ALA A 111 6.30 9.95 10.42
N LEU A 112 6.45 10.16 9.10
CA LEU A 112 6.13 9.15 8.10
C LEU A 112 7.00 7.90 8.21
N THR A 113 8.30 8.06 8.52
CA THR A 113 9.21 6.92 8.69
C THR A 113 8.78 6.08 9.90
N SER A 114 8.40 6.73 11.00
CA SER A 114 7.88 6.04 12.19
C SER A 114 6.57 5.31 11.90
N GLU A 115 5.66 5.93 11.15
CA GLU A 115 4.39 5.32 10.76
C GLU A 115 4.59 4.10 9.85
N ILE A 116 5.49 4.21 8.86
CA ILE A 116 5.83 3.09 7.97
C ILE A 116 6.40 1.92 8.78
N SER A 117 7.34 2.17 9.68
CA SER A 117 7.93 1.11 10.51
C SER A 117 6.89 0.43 11.41
N GLY A 118 5.95 1.20 11.96
CA GLY A 118 4.84 0.67 12.75
C GLY A 118 3.87 -0.19 11.94
N LEU A 119 3.60 0.19 10.69
CA LEU A 119 2.76 -0.59 9.80
C LEU A 119 3.45 -1.87 9.31
N GLU A 120 4.74 -1.81 9.01
CA GLU A 120 5.54 -2.99 8.63
C GLU A 120 5.62 -4.02 9.78
N ALA A 121 5.76 -3.55 11.03
CA ALA A 121 5.71 -4.44 12.20
C ALA A 121 4.34 -5.12 12.38
N LYS A 122 3.24 -4.37 12.19
CA LYS A 122 1.88 -4.93 12.24
C LYS A 122 1.62 -5.92 11.11
N GLU A 123 2.12 -5.64 9.91
CA GLU A 123 2.02 -6.57 8.77
C GLU A 123 2.72 -7.90 9.10
N GLU A 124 3.93 -7.85 9.69
CA GLU A 124 4.67 -9.06 10.09
C GLU A 124 3.93 -9.85 11.19
N GLU A 125 3.33 -9.16 12.17
CA GLU A 125 2.51 -9.78 13.22
C GLU A 125 1.29 -10.49 12.63
N LEU A 126 0.55 -9.83 11.75
CA LEU A 126 -0.61 -10.42 11.07
C LEU A 126 -0.25 -11.62 10.19
N ILE A 127 0.90 -11.59 9.52
CA ILE A 127 1.40 -12.73 8.74
C ILE A 127 1.69 -13.91 9.67
N LYS A 128 2.27 -13.69 10.86
CA LYS A 128 2.53 -14.74 11.84
C LYS A 128 1.24 -15.34 12.40
N GLU A 129 0.24 -14.49 12.70
CA GLU A 129 -1.08 -14.97 13.14
C GLU A 129 -1.76 -15.81 12.06
N LEU A 130 -1.75 -15.35 10.81
CA LEU A 130 -2.30 -16.10 9.68
C LEU A 130 -1.57 -17.44 9.47
N ALA A 131 -0.25 -17.47 9.57
CA ALA A 131 0.53 -18.70 9.46
C ALA A 131 0.19 -19.67 10.60
N GLY A 132 0.03 -19.17 11.83
CA GLY A 132 -0.36 -20.01 12.97
C GLY A 132 -1.77 -20.62 12.84
N SER A 133 -2.72 -19.86 12.30
CA SER A 133 -4.10 -20.34 12.10
C SER A 133 -4.26 -21.24 10.85
N ALA A 134 -3.33 -21.15 9.89
CA ALA A 134 -3.40 -21.93 8.65
C ALA A 134 -3.23 -23.45 8.90
N ASP A 135 -2.36 -23.86 9.81
CA ASP A 135 -2.15 -25.26 10.13
C ASP A 135 -3.39 -25.90 10.77
N GLU A 136 -4.01 -25.22 11.74
CA GLU A 136 -5.27 -25.66 12.35
C GLU A 136 -6.40 -25.72 11.32
N GLY A 137 -6.51 -24.74 10.46
CA GLY A 137 -7.49 -24.68 9.37
C GLY A 137 -7.32 -25.83 8.36
N LEU A 138 -6.07 -26.17 8.02
CA LEU A 138 -5.74 -27.28 7.13
C LEU A 138 -6.11 -28.64 7.75
N ASP A 139 -5.80 -28.87 9.01
CA ASP A 139 -6.16 -30.11 9.71
C ASP A 139 -7.67 -30.25 9.85
N MET A 140 -8.37 -29.15 10.15
CA MET A 140 -9.83 -29.14 10.18
C MET A 140 -10.43 -29.45 8.80
N ALA A 141 -9.92 -28.85 7.73
CA ALA A 141 -10.37 -29.11 6.37
C ALA A 141 -10.14 -30.55 5.92
N ARG A 142 -9.00 -31.16 6.29
CA ARG A 142 -8.70 -32.58 6.05
C ARG A 142 -9.69 -33.48 6.79
N ASN A 143 -9.90 -33.25 8.07
CA ASN A 143 -10.81 -34.05 8.88
C ASN A 143 -12.26 -34.00 8.35
N TYR A 144 -12.73 -32.81 7.94
CA TYR A 144 -14.05 -32.69 7.29
C TYR A 144 -14.08 -33.36 5.92
N GLY A 145 -13.02 -33.24 5.13
CA GLY A 145 -12.90 -33.91 3.82
C GLY A 145 -12.97 -35.43 3.96
N ASP A 146 -12.24 -36.01 4.92
CA ASP A 146 -12.25 -37.42 5.22
C ASP A 146 -13.63 -37.87 5.72
N TYR A 147 -14.26 -37.11 6.62
CA TYR A 147 -15.62 -37.40 7.09
C TYR A 147 -16.63 -37.47 5.96
N TRP A 148 -16.64 -36.45 5.09
CA TRP A 148 -17.56 -36.43 3.96
C TRP A 148 -17.28 -37.53 2.94
N THR A 149 -16.01 -37.89 2.75
CA THR A 149 -15.61 -39.01 1.88
C THR A 149 -16.14 -40.32 2.41
N ILE A 150 -16.00 -40.58 3.73
CA ILE A 150 -16.52 -41.77 4.39
C ILE A 150 -18.04 -41.81 4.27
N LEU A 151 -18.73 -40.71 4.54
CA LEU A 151 -20.19 -40.62 4.46
C LEU A 151 -20.68 -40.90 3.05
N ARG A 152 -20.05 -40.28 2.04
CA ARG A 152 -20.36 -40.53 0.63
C ARG A 152 -20.17 -42.02 0.27
N ASN A 153 -19.04 -42.59 0.60
CA ASN A 153 -18.77 -44.00 0.32
C ASN A 153 -19.78 -44.96 0.98
N ARG A 154 -20.25 -44.61 2.22
CA ARG A 154 -21.34 -45.35 2.87
C ARG A 154 -22.66 -45.23 2.10
N LEU A 155 -23.03 -44.04 1.68
CA LEU A 155 -24.26 -43.82 0.88
C LEU A 155 -24.20 -44.54 -0.49
N GLU A 156 -23.06 -44.44 -1.18
CA GLU A 156 -22.84 -45.16 -2.44
C GLU A 156 -22.92 -46.67 -2.23
N ALA A 157 -22.34 -47.20 -1.14
CA ALA A 157 -22.46 -48.61 -0.81
C ALA A 157 -23.92 -49.03 -0.51
N MET A 158 -24.69 -48.15 0.17
CA MET A 158 -26.10 -48.40 0.42
C MET A 158 -26.95 -48.44 -0.87
N GLU A 159 -26.60 -47.62 -1.83
CA GLU A 159 -27.25 -47.58 -3.14
C GLU A 159 -27.00 -48.87 -3.97
N THR A 160 -25.88 -49.54 -3.78
CA THR A 160 -25.54 -50.79 -4.46
C THR A 160 -26.20 -52.03 -3.84
N GLY A 161 -26.75 -51.89 -2.63
CA GLY A 161 -27.46 -52.98 -1.95
C GLY A 161 -28.89 -53.15 -2.50
N VAL A 162 -29.45 -54.34 -2.41
CA VAL A 162 -30.86 -54.63 -2.75
C VAL A 162 -31.69 -54.41 -1.48
N PRO A 163 -32.55 -53.38 -1.43
CA PRO A 163 -33.39 -53.12 -0.28
C PRO A 163 -34.56 -54.12 -0.22
N THR A 164 -34.81 -54.64 0.98
CA THR A 164 -36.07 -55.31 1.30
C THR A 164 -36.82 -54.46 2.34
N GLU A 165 -38.01 -54.92 2.81
CA GLU A 165 -38.79 -54.16 3.80
C GLU A 165 -38.05 -53.99 5.14
N GLU A 166 -37.14 -54.90 5.53
CA GLU A 166 -36.51 -54.91 6.84
C GLU A 166 -34.98 -54.90 6.77
N VAL A 167 -34.36 -55.32 5.67
CA VAL A 167 -32.91 -55.50 5.55
C VAL A 167 -32.38 -55.02 4.19
N LEU A 168 -31.12 -54.66 4.18
CA LEU A 168 -30.35 -54.30 2.99
C LEU A 168 -29.38 -55.46 2.65
N ILE A 169 -29.48 -56.05 1.47
CA ILE A 169 -28.66 -57.20 1.08
C ILE A 169 -27.57 -56.74 0.13
N TRP A 170 -26.33 -57.05 0.44
CA TRP A 170 -25.18 -56.81 -0.42
C TRP A 170 -24.61 -58.15 -0.89
N GLU A 171 -24.31 -58.26 -2.16
CA GLU A 171 -23.56 -59.34 -2.75
C GLU A 171 -22.27 -58.81 -3.34
N PHE A 172 -21.13 -59.37 -2.96
CA PHE A 172 -19.83 -58.98 -3.46
C PHE A 172 -18.85 -60.13 -3.54
N TRP A 173 -17.91 -60.04 -4.46
CA TRP A 173 -16.86 -61.05 -4.64
C TRP A 173 -15.67 -60.75 -3.74
N VAL A 174 -15.26 -61.75 -2.95
CA VAL A 174 -14.11 -61.67 -2.06
C VAL A 174 -13.05 -62.70 -2.51
N PRO A 175 -11.81 -62.26 -2.73
CA PRO A 175 -10.71 -63.21 -2.93
C PRO A 175 -10.61 -64.18 -1.76
N LYS A 176 -10.40 -65.47 -2.05
CA LYS A 176 -10.37 -66.57 -1.06
C LYS A 176 -9.37 -66.28 0.10
N SER A 177 -8.28 -65.58 -0.20
CA SER A 177 -7.27 -65.18 0.79
C SER A 177 -7.76 -64.14 1.80
N LEU A 178 -8.81 -63.39 1.51
CA LEU A 178 -9.36 -62.33 2.36
C LEU A 178 -10.65 -62.73 3.07
N MET A 179 -11.21 -63.92 2.78
CA MET A 179 -12.50 -64.37 3.29
C MET A 179 -12.56 -64.30 4.83
N LYS A 180 -11.55 -64.85 5.53
CA LYS A 180 -11.49 -64.82 6.99
C LYS A 180 -11.49 -63.40 7.59
N LYS A 181 -10.86 -62.44 6.89
CA LYS A 181 -10.80 -61.06 7.35
C LYS A 181 -12.17 -60.40 7.19
N VAL A 182 -12.86 -60.69 6.11
CA VAL A 182 -14.22 -60.16 5.86
C VAL A 182 -15.20 -60.75 6.88
N GLU A 183 -15.20 -62.07 7.11
CA GLU A 183 -16.03 -62.75 8.11
C GLU A 183 -15.83 -62.13 9.50
N TYR A 184 -14.58 -61.97 9.94
CA TYR A 184 -14.26 -61.34 11.21
C TYR A 184 -14.80 -59.87 11.28
N THR A 185 -14.67 -59.12 10.19
CA THR A 185 -15.15 -57.72 10.15
C THR A 185 -16.67 -57.69 10.23
N VAL A 186 -17.37 -58.53 9.50
CA VAL A 186 -18.84 -58.61 9.53
C VAL A 186 -19.34 -59.00 10.93
N GLU A 187 -18.74 -60.05 11.56
CA GLU A 187 -19.11 -60.47 12.91
C GLU A 187 -18.88 -59.36 13.96
N ALA A 188 -17.84 -58.55 13.79
CA ALA A 188 -17.54 -57.43 14.71
C ALA A 188 -18.55 -56.30 14.67
N TYR A 189 -19.34 -56.17 13.59
CA TYR A 189 -20.29 -55.08 13.36
C TYR A 189 -21.77 -55.55 13.21
N SER A 190 -22.02 -56.86 13.38
CA SER A 190 -23.36 -57.44 13.45
C SER A 190 -23.86 -57.43 14.89
#